data_b45d3f881820717474efeababee41d6e
#
_entry.id   b45d3f881820717474efeababee41d6e
#
_cell.length_a   1.000
_cell.length_b   1.000
_cell.length_c   1.000
_cell.angle_alpha   90.00
_cell.angle_beta   90.00
_cell.angle_gamma   90.00
#
_symmetry.space_group_name_H-M   'P 1'
#
loop_
_entity.id
_entity.type
_entity.pdbx_description
1 polymer ?
#
loop_
_entity_poly.entity_id
_entity_poly.type
_entity_poly.pdbx_seq_one_letter_code
_entity_poly.pdbx_strand_id
1 'polypeptide(L)'
;MTHVNDMTVGKPTAKIVSFALPLIMGYILQQVYLIVDAAIVGRWIGVGALAAVGASSSIMFLIMGFCNGSCAGFSIPIAQSFGAKDYSKMRAYVANALRVATVIAVVLTVITCIFCNRILRVVNTPEDIFHDASVFLFLQFLTIPFTIAFNLLAGFIRALGNSRQPFYFLIAASLLNVLLDVLLILVIGLGVEGAGIATLLSQLFSALLCVVYIRKHLQVLIPTGSERAYQDKMVGRLLNAGIPMGLQFSITGIGIIMLQSANNALGTVYVAAFTASMRVKYLFTCVFENIGVAMATYCGQNVGAWKLQRIITGVRSAILIMLAYFVFTMLIIYPFADEMMMAFVDNSSASSTAIVENAAMFMRIANYFYPVLGLLTILRYSIQGMGYSNLSMLSGVMEMIARCGVSLWIVPMFHFLGVCYGDPVAWVSADLFLIPAFIYVYRRLRKHHV
;
A
#
# COMPACT_ATOMS: atom_id res chain seq x y z
N MET A 1 22.88 12.54 -15.71
CA MET A 1 22.47 11.83 -14.45
C MET A 1 21.65 12.70 -13.49
N THR A 2 21.01 13.74 -13.95
CA THR A 2 20.21 14.70 -13.15
C THR A 2 18.89 14.13 -12.57
N HIS A 3 18.48 12.94 -13.00
CA HIS A 3 17.22 12.31 -12.63
C HIS A 3 17.33 11.18 -11.61
N VAL A 4 18.54 10.94 -11.10
CA VAL A 4 18.86 9.86 -10.15
C VAL A 4 19.26 10.48 -8.81
N ASN A 5 18.68 9.98 -7.71
CA ASN A 5 18.99 10.44 -6.36
C ASN A 5 19.67 9.33 -5.55
N ASP A 6 20.99 9.38 -5.50
CA ASP A 6 21.79 8.43 -4.73
C ASP A 6 21.55 8.64 -3.22
N MET A 7 20.95 7.63 -2.57
CA MET A 7 20.66 7.63 -1.13
C MET A 7 21.86 7.16 -0.29
N THR A 8 22.94 6.74 -0.93
CA THR A 8 24.16 6.29 -0.23
C THR A 8 25.07 7.46 0.19
N VAL A 9 24.73 8.70 -0.21
CA VAL A 9 25.48 9.92 0.10
C VAL A 9 24.56 11.04 0.63
N GLY A 10 25.11 11.97 1.38
CA GLY A 10 24.38 13.09 1.98
C GLY A 10 23.71 12.74 3.32
N LYS A 11 22.96 13.71 3.89
CA LYS A 11 22.28 13.55 5.19
C LYS A 11 21.11 12.57 5.09
N PRO A 12 21.05 11.48 5.88
CA PRO A 12 19.97 10.49 5.81
C PRO A 12 18.58 11.09 5.97
N THR A 13 18.37 11.97 6.95
CA THR A 13 17.09 12.63 7.22
C THR A 13 16.55 13.36 5.99
N ALA A 14 17.38 14.19 5.33
CA ALA A 14 16.99 14.94 4.14
C ALA A 14 16.63 14.00 2.97
N LYS A 15 17.37 12.89 2.81
CA LYS A 15 17.12 11.90 1.77
C LYS A 15 15.81 11.15 1.99
N ILE A 16 15.54 10.73 3.22
CA ILE A 16 14.31 10.02 3.58
C ILE A 16 13.10 10.94 3.40
N VAL A 17 13.12 12.15 3.93
CA VAL A 17 12.01 13.11 3.82
C VAL A 17 11.77 13.51 2.37
N SER A 18 12.80 13.87 1.60
CA SER A 18 12.64 14.29 0.20
C SER A 18 12.12 13.18 -0.70
N PHE A 19 12.35 11.92 -0.33
CA PHE A 19 11.80 10.76 -1.02
C PHE A 19 10.38 10.42 -0.57
N ALA A 20 10.09 10.48 0.74
CA ALA A 20 8.79 10.14 1.29
C ALA A 20 7.71 11.17 0.94
N LEU A 21 8.06 12.47 0.89
CA LEU A 21 7.08 13.54 0.68
C LEU A 21 6.24 13.39 -0.60
N PRO A 22 6.82 13.14 -1.80
CA PRO A 22 6.02 12.89 -3.00
C PRO A 22 5.12 11.65 -2.89
N LEU A 23 5.56 10.61 -2.16
CA LEU A 23 4.75 9.39 -1.95
C LEU A 23 3.54 9.68 -1.05
N ILE A 24 3.74 10.45 0.03
CA ILE A 24 2.66 10.89 0.93
C ILE A 24 1.64 11.73 0.15
N MET A 25 2.11 12.72 -0.63
CA MET A 25 1.22 13.54 -1.45
C MET A 25 0.48 12.71 -2.50
N GLY A 26 1.15 11.72 -3.10
CA GLY A 26 0.53 10.80 -4.04
C GLY A 26 -0.57 9.96 -3.41
N TYR A 27 -0.36 9.47 -2.20
CA TYR A 27 -1.37 8.73 -1.45
C TYR A 27 -2.59 9.60 -1.10
N ILE A 28 -2.37 10.80 -0.60
CA ILE A 28 -3.46 11.74 -0.28
C ILE A 28 -4.27 12.06 -1.54
N LEU A 29 -3.59 12.36 -2.65
CA LEU A 29 -4.25 12.59 -3.93
C LEU A 29 -5.10 11.38 -4.38
N GLN A 30 -4.57 10.16 -4.19
CA GLN A 30 -5.30 8.94 -4.50
C GLN A 30 -6.57 8.80 -3.64
N GLN A 31 -6.53 9.18 -2.37
CA GLN A 31 -7.73 9.18 -1.53
C GLN A 31 -8.77 10.19 -2.00
N VAL A 32 -8.33 11.41 -2.38
CA VAL A 32 -9.23 12.44 -2.94
C VAL A 32 -9.87 11.94 -4.25
N TYR A 33 -9.07 11.36 -5.13
CA TYR A 33 -9.57 10.79 -6.39
C TYR A 33 -10.63 9.70 -6.15
N LEU A 34 -10.40 8.77 -5.21
CA LEU A 34 -11.38 7.71 -4.89
C LEU A 34 -12.71 8.28 -4.35
N ILE A 35 -12.66 9.39 -3.61
CA ILE A 35 -13.87 10.09 -3.17
C ILE A 35 -14.62 10.72 -4.36
N VAL A 36 -13.89 11.35 -5.28
CA VAL A 36 -14.49 11.97 -6.47
C VAL A 36 -15.14 10.92 -7.36
N ASP A 37 -14.44 9.80 -7.63
CA ASP A 37 -14.96 8.69 -8.43
C ASP A 37 -16.24 8.10 -7.81
N ALA A 38 -16.23 7.81 -6.51
CA ALA A 38 -17.41 7.34 -5.78
C ALA A 38 -18.58 8.37 -5.82
N ALA A 39 -18.28 9.66 -5.76
CA ALA A 39 -19.29 10.71 -5.87
C ALA A 39 -19.89 10.79 -7.27
N ILE A 40 -19.10 10.64 -8.33
CA ILE A 40 -19.57 10.58 -9.71
C ILE A 40 -20.48 9.37 -9.90
N VAL A 41 -20.03 8.17 -9.54
CA VAL A 41 -20.81 6.94 -9.65
C VAL A 41 -22.13 7.04 -8.85
N GLY A 42 -22.07 7.46 -7.60
CA GLY A 42 -23.25 7.53 -6.73
C GLY A 42 -24.28 8.57 -7.16
N ARG A 43 -23.85 9.73 -7.69
CA ARG A 43 -24.75 10.80 -8.07
C ARG A 43 -25.38 10.63 -9.45
N TRP A 44 -24.65 10.08 -10.42
CA TRP A 44 -25.10 10.01 -11.81
C TRP A 44 -25.58 8.62 -12.25
N ILE A 45 -25.06 7.54 -11.66
CA ILE A 45 -25.54 6.19 -11.98
C ILE A 45 -26.57 5.74 -10.92
N GLY A 46 -26.31 6.04 -9.64
CA GLY A 46 -27.24 5.77 -8.55
C GLY A 46 -26.64 4.92 -7.42
N VAL A 47 -27.44 4.75 -6.36
CA VAL A 47 -27.03 4.07 -5.12
C VAL A 47 -26.72 2.58 -5.36
N GLY A 48 -27.43 1.91 -6.27
CA GLY A 48 -27.18 0.50 -6.65
C GLY A 48 -25.79 0.31 -7.25
N ALA A 49 -25.38 1.18 -8.16
CA ALA A 49 -24.05 1.17 -8.76
C ALA A 49 -22.94 1.43 -7.73
N LEU A 50 -23.16 2.38 -6.81
CA LEU A 50 -22.23 2.65 -5.72
C LEU A 50 -22.09 1.43 -4.79
N ALA A 51 -23.20 0.74 -4.51
CA ALA A 51 -23.19 -0.50 -3.73
C ALA A 51 -22.43 -1.62 -4.46
N ALA A 52 -22.59 -1.75 -5.78
CA ALA A 52 -21.86 -2.71 -6.60
C ALA A 52 -20.35 -2.47 -6.59
N VAL A 53 -19.90 -1.20 -6.73
CA VAL A 53 -18.51 -0.80 -6.57
C VAL A 53 -18.00 -1.12 -5.17
N GLY A 54 -18.81 -0.83 -4.14
CA GLY A 54 -18.48 -1.11 -2.74
C GLY A 54 -18.30 -2.61 -2.45
N ALA A 55 -19.17 -3.45 -2.98
CA ALA A 55 -19.09 -4.92 -2.83
C ALA A 55 -17.79 -5.49 -3.42
N SER A 56 -17.27 -4.87 -4.49
CA SER A 56 -16.01 -5.26 -5.14
C SER A 56 -14.76 -4.82 -4.37
N SER A 57 -14.87 -3.84 -3.48
CA SER A 57 -13.72 -3.15 -2.87
C SER A 57 -12.84 -4.07 -2.02
N SER A 58 -13.42 -4.97 -1.22
CA SER A 58 -12.67 -5.90 -0.35
C SER A 58 -11.84 -6.89 -1.17
N ILE A 59 -12.41 -7.37 -2.28
CA ILE A 59 -11.75 -8.30 -3.20
C ILE A 59 -10.56 -7.59 -3.86
N MET A 60 -10.81 -6.38 -4.36
CA MET A 60 -9.79 -5.56 -5.01
C MET A 60 -8.66 -5.20 -4.04
N PHE A 61 -8.97 -4.91 -2.76
CA PHE A 61 -7.96 -4.64 -1.74
C PHE A 61 -6.97 -5.80 -1.58
N LEU A 62 -7.46 -7.04 -1.52
CA LEU A 62 -6.60 -8.23 -1.37
C LEU A 62 -5.72 -8.44 -2.61
N ILE A 63 -6.32 -8.38 -3.80
CA ILE A 63 -5.61 -8.64 -5.06
C ILE A 63 -4.60 -7.53 -5.37
N MET A 64 -5.03 -6.28 -5.27
CA MET A 64 -4.15 -5.12 -5.54
C MET A 64 -3.08 -4.97 -4.47
N GLY A 65 -3.36 -5.31 -3.21
CA GLY A 65 -2.37 -5.39 -2.14
C GLY A 65 -1.26 -6.38 -2.47
N PHE A 66 -1.62 -7.59 -2.94
CA PHE A 66 -0.66 -8.57 -3.40
C PHE A 66 0.17 -8.06 -4.59
N CYS A 67 -0.46 -7.46 -5.60
CA CYS A 67 0.22 -6.93 -6.78
C CYS A 67 1.21 -5.82 -6.40
N ASN A 68 0.77 -4.85 -5.58
CA ASN A 68 1.59 -3.73 -5.14
C ASN A 68 2.78 -4.18 -4.30
N GLY A 69 2.54 -5.07 -3.34
CA GLY A 69 3.58 -5.65 -2.49
C GLY A 69 4.61 -6.44 -3.29
N SER A 70 4.17 -7.27 -4.23
CA SER A 70 5.07 -8.06 -5.10
C SER A 70 5.93 -7.15 -5.98
N CYS A 71 5.36 -6.12 -6.61
CA CYS A 71 6.10 -5.16 -7.42
C CYS A 71 7.13 -4.36 -6.59
N ALA A 72 6.77 -3.97 -5.36
CA ALA A 72 7.70 -3.32 -4.43
C ALA A 72 8.86 -4.25 -4.07
N GLY A 73 8.60 -5.53 -3.82
CA GLY A 73 9.63 -6.54 -3.56
C GLY A 73 10.58 -6.77 -4.73
N PHE A 74 10.07 -6.80 -5.96
CA PHE A 74 10.91 -6.93 -7.16
C PHE A 74 11.87 -5.74 -7.35
N SER A 75 11.56 -4.58 -6.78
CA SER A 75 12.41 -3.40 -6.83
C SER A 75 13.61 -3.46 -5.88
N ILE A 76 13.61 -4.33 -4.88
CA ILE A 76 14.67 -4.42 -3.85
C ILE A 76 16.02 -4.87 -4.46
N PRO A 77 16.12 -5.98 -5.22
CA PRO A 77 17.39 -6.37 -5.86
C PRO A 77 17.93 -5.32 -6.83
N ILE A 78 17.03 -4.54 -7.45
CA ILE A 78 17.39 -3.43 -8.34
C ILE A 78 18.01 -2.29 -7.54
N ALA A 79 17.39 -1.88 -6.41
CA ALA A 79 17.94 -0.87 -5.53
C ALA A 79 19.30 -1.27 -4.94
N GLN A 80 19.45 -2.55 -4.58
CA GLN A 80 20.72 -3.10 -4.08
C GLN A 80 21.80 -3.06 -5.17
N SER A 81 21.47 -3.51 -6.40
CA SER A 81 22.43 -3.47 -7.53
C SER A 81 22.79 -2.05 -7.93
N PHE A 82 21.83 -1.11 -7.86
CA PHE A 82 22.09 0.30 -8.06
C PHE A 82 23.05 0.87 -7.00
N GLY A 83 22.83 0.57 -5.71
CA GLY A 83 23.73 0.96 -4.62
C GLY A 83 25.14 0.40 -4.76
N ALA A 84 25.26 -0.83 -5.27
CA ALA A 84 26.53 -1.47 -5.59
C ALA A 84 27.22 -0.89 -6.83
N LYS A 85 26.56 0.00 -7.58
CA LYS A 85 26.99 0.51 -8.89
C LYS A 85 27.19 -0.59 -9.95
N ASP A 86 26.60 -1.75 -9.75
CA ASP A 86 26.59 -2.88 -10.70
C ASP A 86 25.39 -2.76 -11.65
N TYR A 87 25.55 -1.86 -12.62
CA TYR A 87 24.48 -1.54 -13.56
C TYR A 87 24.13 -2.68 -14.50
N SER A 88 25.08 -3.57 -14.83
CA SER A 88 24.83 -4.75 -15.65
C SER A 88 23.91 -5.73 -14.92
N LYS A 89 24.23 -6.05 -13.67
CA LYS A 89 23.39 -6.89 -12.81
C LYS A 89 22.03 -6.25 -12.56
N MET A 90 21.95 -4.95 -12.36
CA MET A 90 20.70 -4.19 -12.21
C MET A 90 19.81 -4.36 -13.43
N ARG A 91 20.33 -4.20 -14.66
CA ARG A 91 19.58 -4.38 -15.91
C ARG A 91 19.12 -5.82 -16.11
N ALA A 92 19.94 -6.80 -15.71
CA ALA A 92 19.55 -8.19 -15.73
C ALA A 92 18.38 -8.47 -14.76
N TYR A 93 18.38 -7.87 -13.56
CA TYR A 93 17.22 -7.93 -12.66
C TYR A 93 15.98 -7.26 -13.25
N VAL A 94 16.11 -6.11 -13.92
CA VAL A 94 15.00 -5.44 -14.61
C VAL A 94 14.38 -6.36 -15.66
N ALA A 95 15.21 -7.00 -16.51
CA ALA A 95 14.72 -7.92 -17.54
C ALA A 95 13.97 -9.12 -16.96
N ASN A 96 14.51 -9.73 -15.91
CA ASN A 96 13.88 -10.89 -15.26
C ASN A 96 12.64 -10.49 -14.44
N ALA A 97 12.64 -9.31 -13.79
CA ALA A 97 11.47 -8.78 -13.09
C ALA A 97 10.29 -8.50 -14.02
N LEU A 98 10.56 -7.95 -15.22
CA LEU A 98 9.51 -7.75 -16.24
C LEU A 98 8.87 -9.08 -16.65
N ARG A 99 9.67 -10.14 -16.86
CA ARG A 99 9.14 -11.48 -17.20
C ARG A 99 8.27 -12.06 -16.09
N VAL A 100 8.81 -12.07 -14.86
CA VAL A 100 8.08 -12.59 -13.69
C VAL A 100 6.78 -11.84 -13.49
N ALA A 101 6.81 -10.51 -13.54
CA ALA A 101 5.63 -9.68 -13.38
C ALA A 101 4.61 -9.89 -14.52
N THR A 102 5.06 -10.09 -15.77
CA THR A 102 4.16 -10.43 -16.89
C THR A 102 3.46 -11.76 -16.66
N VAL A 103 4.19 -12.79 -16.22
CA VAL A 103 3.59 -14.10 -15.91
C VAL A 103 2.55 -13.96 -14.78
N ILE A 104 2.91 -13.26 -13.69
CA ILE A 104 1.98 -13.02 -12.58
C ILE A 104 0.75 -12.25 -13.06
N ALA A 105 0.94 -11.19 -13.87
CA ALA A 105 -0.15 -10.39 -14.41
C ALA A 105 -1.13 -11.23 -15.23
N VAL A 106 -0.61 -12.04 -16.16
CA VAL A 106 -1.44 -12.90 -17.00
C VAL A 106 -2.17 -13.95 -16.17
N VAL A 107 -1.46 -14.65 -15.29
CA VAL A 107 -2.04 -15.71 -14.46
C VAL A 107 -3.12 -15.16 -13.53
N LEU A 108 -2.86 -14.04 -12.83
CA LEU A 108 -3.85 -13.42 -11.96
C LEU A 108 -5.07 -12.93 -12.76
N THR A 109 -4.87 -12.24 -13.88
CA THR A 109 -5.97 -11.73 -14.70
C THR A 109 -6.84 -12.88 -15.19
N VAL A 110 -6.24 -13.93 -15.74
CA VAL A 110 -7.00 -15.09 -16.27
C VAL A 110 -7.78 -15.78 -15.14
N ILE A 111 -7.14 -16.07 -14.01
CA ILE A 111 -7.80 -16.72 -12.88
C ILE A 111 -8.94 -15.86 -12.34
N THR A 112 -8.69 -14.57 -12.08
CA THR A 112 -9.71 -13.69 -11.50
C THR A 112 -10.88 -13.44 -12.46
N CYS A 113 -10.63 -13.29 -13.76
CA CYS A 113 -11.69 -13.14 -14.76
C CYS A 113 -12.55 -14.42 -14.89
N ILE A 114 -11.94 -15.61 -14.91
CA ILE A 114 -12.68 -16.88 -14.98
C ILE A 114 -13.55 -17.09 -13.73
N PHE A 115 -13.03 -16.76 -12.56
CA PHE A 115 -13.73 -16.97 -11.28
C PHE A 115 -14.53 -15.75 -10.81
N CYS A 116 -14.65 -14.67 -11.57
CA CYS A 116 -15.29 -13.42 -11.18
C CYS A 116 -16.66 -13.63 -10.51
N ASN A 117 -17.57 -14.30 -11.18
CA ASN A 117 -18.92 -14.56 -10.66
C ASN A 117 -18.93 -15.49 -9.42
N ARG A 118 -17.99 -16.45 -9.35
CA ARG A 118 -17.86 -17.31 -8.16
C ARG A 118 -17.36 -16.52 -6.96
N ILE A 119 -16.41 -15.63 -7.16
CA ILE A 119 -15.87 -14.75 -6.10
C ILE A 119 -16.99 -13.87 -5.52
N LEU A 120 -17.80 -13.23 -6.36
CA LEU A 120 -18.94 -12.42 -5.91
C LEU A 120 -19.99 -13.23 -5.13
N ARG A 121 -20.27 -14.47 -5.53
CA ARG A 121 -21.17 -15.36 -4.77
C ARG A 121 -20.60 -15.74 -3.41
N VAL A 122 -19.28 -16.00 -3.32
CA VAL A 122 -18.62 -16.33 -2.04
C VAL A 122 -18.69 -15.16 -1.04
N VAL A 123 -18.65 -13.92 -1.51
CA VAL A 123 -18.82 -12.74 -0.65
C VAL A 123 -20.29 -12.34 -0.44
N ASN A 124 -21.24 -13.18 -0.85
CA ASN A 124 -22.69 -12.98 -0.69
C ASN A 124 -23.17 -11.65 -1.27
N THR A 125 -22.72 -11.29 -2.49
CA THR A 125 -23.21 -10.10 -3.17
C THR A 125 -24.71 -10.24 -3.46
N PRO A 126 -25.56 -9.24 -3.09
CA PRO A 126 -26.98 -9.24 -3.35
C PRO A 126 -27.33 -9.37 -4.84
N GLU A 127 -28.40 -10.11 -5.18
CA GLU A 127 -28.77 -10.39 -6.57
C GLU A 127 -29.20 -9.13 -7.34
N ASP A 128 -29.75 -8.13 -6.67
CA ASP A 128 -30.20 -6.85 -7.27
C ASP A 128 -29.03 -6.00 -7.83
N ILE A 129 -27.82 -6.15 -7.24
CA ILE A 129 -26.61 -5.43 -7.71
C ILE A 129 -25.59 -6.37 -8.36
N PHE A 130 -25.88 -7.68 -8.45
CA PHE A 130 -24.91 -8.70 -8.86
C PHE A 130 -24.39 -8.48 -10.27
N HIS A 131 -25.27 -8.09 -11.20
CA HIS A 131 -24.88 -7.80 -12.61
C HIS A 131 -23.87 -6.66 -12.67
N ASP A 132 -24.18 -5.53 -12.09
CA ASP A 132 -23.31 -4.33 -12.08
C ASP A 132 -21.98 -4.61 -11.36
N ALA A 133 -22.03 -5.31 -10.21
CA ALA A 133 -20.84 -5.73 -9.48
C ALA A 133 -19.96 -6.68 -10.31
N SER A 134 -20.57 -7.60 -11.07
CA SER A 134 -19.85 -8.54 -11.93
C SER A 134 -19.15 -7.82 -13.08
N VAL A 135 -19.84 -6.92 -13.75
CA VAL A 135 -19.27 -6.14 -14.87
C VAL A 135 -18.14 -5.23 -14.38
N PHE A 136 -18.37 -4.50 -13.29
CA PHE A 136 -17.34 -3.64 -12.69
C PHE A 136 -16.11 -4.43 -12.25
N LEU A 137 -16.31 -5.51 -11.48
CA LEU A 137 -15.21 -6.33 -10.99
C LEU A 137 -14.42 -6.99 -12.14
N PHE A 138 -15.11 -7.46 -13.18
CA PHE A 138 -14.46 -8.01 -14.36
C PHE A 138 -13.56 -6.99 -15.04
N LEU A 139 -14.05 -5.75 -15.26
CA LEU A 139 -13.24 -4.65 -15.79
C LEU A 139 -12.07 -4.31 -14.89
N GLN A 140 -12.26 -4.30 -13.56
CA GLN A 140 -11.17 -4.10 -12.60
C GLN A 140 -10.10 -5.22 -12.70
N PHE A 141 -10.50 -6.47 -12.93
CA PHE A 141 -9.54 -7.56 -13.15
C PHE A 141 -8.75 -7.39 -14.46
N LEU A 142 -9.36 -6.82 -15.50
CA LEU A 142 -8.65 -6.46 -16.73
C LEU A 142 -7.65 -5.31 -16.52
N THR A 143 -7.73 -4.53 -15.43
CA THR A 143 -6.74 -3.50 -15.12
C THR A 143 -5.46 -4.08 -14.51
N ILE A 144 -5.49 -5.32 -13.98
CA ILE A 144 -4.37 -5.94 -13.26
C ILE A 144 -3.04 -5.85 -14.04
N PRO A 145 -2.96 -6.18 -15.34
CA PRO A 145 -1.71 -6.10 -16.08
C PRO A 145 -1.12 -4.68 -16.12
N PHE A 146 -1.98 -3.67 -16.28
CA PHE A 146 -1.56 -2.27 -16.37
C PHE A 146 -1.16 -1.73 -15.00
N THR A 147 -1.88 -2.12 -13.95
CA THR A 147 -1.54 -1.79 -12.56
C THR A 147 -0.20 -2.40 -12.16
N ILE A 148 0.05 -3.66 -12.50
CA ILE A 148 1.35 -4.32 -12.26
C ILE A 148 2.45 -3.61 -13.08
N ALA A 149 2.20 -3.29 -14.35
CA ALA A 149 3.16 -2.58 -15.18
C ALA A 149 3.51 -1.22 -14.60
N PHE A 150 2.52 -0.41 -14.20
CA PHE A 150 2.76 0.88 -13.58
C PHE A 150 3.55 0.74 -12.26
N ASN A 151 3.10 -0.11 -11.34
CA ASN A 151 3.74 -0.26 -10.03
C ASN A 151 5.16 -0.80 -10.13
N LEU A 152 5.42 -1.73 -11.04
CA LEU A 152 6.74 -2.29 -11.30
C LEU A 152 7.68 -1.22 -11.86
N LEU A 153 7.28 -0.53 -12.93
CA LEU A 153 8.10 0.50 -13.57
C LEU A 153 8.32 1.70 -12.65
N ALA A 154 7.28 2.14 -11.93
CA ALA A 154 7.42 3.15 -10.89
C ALA A 154 8.36 2.67 -9.76
N GLY A 155 8.31 1.38 -9.41
CA GLY A 155 9.24 0.74 -8.48
C GLY A 155 10.69 0.82 -8.95
N PHE A 156 10.95 0.59 -10.24
CA PHE A 156 12.29 0.74 -10.81
C PHE A 156 12.80 2.18 -10.74
N ILE A 157 11.94 3.16 -11.05
CA ILE A 157 12.28 4.58 -10.93
C ILE A 157 12.58 4.92 -9.46
N ARG A 158 11.76 4.43 -8.52
CA ARG A 158 11.97 4.61 -7.07
C ARG A 158 13.25 3.91 -6.58
N ALA A 159 13.60 2.75 -7.12
CA ALA A 159 14.84 2.05 -6.76
C ALA A 159 16.11 2.87 -7.03
N LEU A 160 16.05 3.80 -8.00
CA LEU A 160 17.10 4.78 -8.29
C LEU A 160 17.00 6.06 -7.44
N GLY A 161 16.12 6.08 -6.43
CA GLY A 161 15.93 7.20 -5.52
C GLY A 161 15.02 8.32 -6.03
N ASN A 162 14.29 8.12 -7.12
CA ASN A 162 13.38 9.13 -7.67
C ASN A 162 11.91 8.76 -7.39
N SER A 163 11.30 9.41 -6.40
CA SER A 163 9.89 9.25 -6.06
C SER A 163 8.99 10.32 -6.72
N ARG A 164 9.58 11.43 -7.21
CA ARG A 164 8.82 12.57 -7.76
C ARG A 164 8.16 12.23 -9.10
N GLN A 165 8.85 11.51 -9.97
CA GLN A 165 8.32 11.22 -11.31
C GLN A 165 7.12 10.28 -11.25
N PRO A 166 7.13 9.14 -10.53
CA PRO A 166 5.94 8.34 -10.34
C PRO A 166 4.75 9.12 -9.73
N PHE A 167 5.01 10.08 -8.84
CA PHE A 167 3.99 10.96 -8.30
C PHE A 167 3.34 11.83 -9.38
N TYR A 168 4.13 12.47 -10.26
CA TYR A 168 3.57 13.26 -11.38
C TYR A 168 2.76 12.40 -12.35
N PHE A 169 3.18 11.15 -12.59
CA PHE A 169 2.43 10.23 -13.44
C PHE A 169 1.11 9.82 -12.79
N LEU A 170 1.11 9.65 -11.47
CA LEU A 170 -0.12 9.38 -10.71
C LEU A 170 -1.09 10.57 -10.80
N ILE A 171 -0.62 11.83 -10.67
CA ILE A 171 -1.45 13.03 -10.86
C ILE A 171 -2.09 13.02 -12.25
N ALA A 172 -1.28 12.84 -13.29
CA ALA A 172 -1.74 12.86 -14.66
C ALA A 172 -2.78 11.75 -14.93
N ALA A 173 -2.55 10.54 -14.41
CA ALA A 173 -3.48 9.42 -14.53
C ALA A 173 -4.78 9.66 -13.75
N SER A 174 -4.72 10.23 -12.54
CA SER A 174 -5.91 10.56 -11.74
C SER A 174 -6.77 11.63 -12.41
N LEU A 175 -6.16 12.67 -12.96
CA LEU A 175 -6.87 13.69 -13.74
C LEU A 175 -7.51 13.09 -14.99
N LEU A 176 -6.79 12.26 -15.72
CA LEU A 176 -7.34 11.55 -16.90
C LEU A 176 -8.50 10.66 -16.51
N ASN A 177 -8.40 9.94 -15.38
CA ASN A 177 -9.48 9.08 -14.90
C ASN A 177 -10.76 9.88 -14.63
N VAL A 178 -10.70 10.99 -13.88
CA VAL A 178 -11.86 11.86 -13.63
C VAL A 178 -12.45 12.41 -14.92
N LEU A 179 -11.61 12.82 -15.87
CA LEU A 179 -12.08 13.28 -17.19
C LEU A 179 -12.79 12.17 -17.97
N LEU A 180 -12.26 10.95 -17.92
CA LEU A 180 -12.87 9.79 -18.57
C LEU A 180 -14.17 9.37 -17.87
N ASP A 181 -14.25 9.43 -16.54
CA ASP A 181 -15.49 9.18 -15.80
C ASP A 181 -16.58 10.14 -16.22
N VAL A 182 -16.28 11.44 -16.27
CA VAL A 182 -17.23 12.45 -16.78
C VAL A 182 -17.64 12.15 -18.22
N LEU A 183 -16.69 11.86 -19.09
CA LEU A 183 -16.98 11.59 -20.50
C LEU A 183 -17.81 10.32 -20.68
N LEU A 184 -17.38 9.20 -20.08
CA LEU A 184 -17.99 7.89 -20.31
C LEU A 184 -19.34 7.74 -19.59
N ILE A 185 -19.45 8.29 -18.38
CA ILE A 185 -20.66 8.18 -17.56
C ILE A 185 -21.68 9.26 -17.93
N LEU A 186 -21.25 10.56 -17.98
CA LEU A 186 -22.20 11.66 -18.17
C LEU A 186 -22.52 11.93 -19.64
N VAL A 187 -21.52 11.87 -20.54
CA VAL A 187 -21.72 12.25 -21.96
C VAL A 187 -22.15 11.06 -22.79
N ILE A 188 -21.49 9.90 -22.64
CA ILE A 188 -21.77 8.69 -23.42
C ILE A 188 -22.91 7.88 -22.78
N GLY A 189 -23.11 8.00 -21.45
CA GLY A 189 -24.18 7.30 -20.73
C GLY A 189 -23.84 5.84 -20.41
N LEU A 190 -22.57 5.48 -20.39
CA LEU A 190 -22.13 4.17 -19.89
C LEU A 190 -22.28 4.16 -18.37
N GLY A 191 -23.01 3.18 -17.84
CA GLY A 191 -23.20 3.01 -16.40
C GLY A 191 -21.89 2.68 -15.65
N VAL A 192 -21.94 1.66 -14.83
CA VAL A 192 -20.78 1.17 -14.06
C VAL A 192 -19.61 0.75 -14.96
N GLU A 193 -19.90 0.34 -16.20
CA GLU A 193 -18.90 0.02 -17.22
C GLU A 193 -17.97 1.21 -17.52
N GLY A 194 -18.54 2.42 -17.55
CA GLY A 194 -17.79 3.66 -17.78
C GLY A 194 -16.69 3.88 -16.74
N ALA A 195 -17.00 3.71 -15.46
CA ALA A 195 -16.03 3.82 -14.37
C ALA A 195 -14.92 2.75 -14.48
N GLY A 196 -15.29 1.50 -14.80
CA GLY A 196 -14.32 0.43 -15.03
C GLY A 196 -13.36 0.70 -16.18
N ILE A 197 -13.88 1.16 -17.32
CA ILE A 197 -13.09 1.51 -18.51
C ILE A 197 -12.20 2.73 -18.24
N ALA A 198 -12.70 3.76 -17.55
CA ALA A 198 -11.91 4.94 -17.18
C ALA A 198 -10.69 4.54 -16.32
N THR A 199 -10.89 3.66 -15.34
CA THR A 199 -9.80 3.13 -14.51
C THR A 199 -8.78 2.35 -15.36
N LEU A 200 -9.25 1.47 -16.25
CA LEU A 200 -8.38 0.68 -17.14
C LEU A 200 -7.50 1.59 -18.01
N LEU A 201 -8.10 2.56 -18.69
CA LEU A 201 -7.38 3.48 -19.57
C LEU A 201 -6.39 4.37 -18.81
N SER A 202 -6.74 4.80 -17.60
CA SER A 202 -5.87 5.62 -16.75
C SER A 202 -4.66 4.82 -16.24
N GLN A 203 -4.84 3.56 -15.87
CA GLN A 203 -3.74 2.68 -15.49
C GLN A 203 -2.80 2.36 -16.67
N LEU A 204 -3.36 2.11 -17.85
CA LEU A 204 -2.57 1.98 -19.08
C LEU A 204 -1.75 3.25 -19.36
N PHE A 205 -2.38 4.42 -19.26
CA PHE A 205 -1.72 5.71 -19.49
C PHE A 205 -0.57 5.93 -18.52
N SER A 206 -0.76 5.66 -17.22
CA SER A 206 0.30 5.78 -16.21
C SER A 206 1.48 4.84 -16.48
N ALA A 207 1.22 3.60 -16.91
CA ALA A 207 2.26 2.65 -17.29
C ALA A 207 3.04 3.14 -18.53
N LEU A 208 2.34 3.68 -19.54
CA LEU A 208 2.98 4.25 -20.71
C LEU A 208 3.87 5.45 -20.39
N LEU A 209 3.43 6.35 -19.48
CA LEU A 209 4.26 7.46 -19.01
C LEU A 209 5.56 6.96 -18.37
N CYS A 210 5.49 5.90 -17.55
CA CYS A 210 6.69 5.28 -16.97
C CYS A 210 7.63 4.74 -18.05
N VAL A 211 7.09 4.03 -19.07
CA VAL A 211 7.90 3.49 -20.19
C VAL A 211 8.59 4.62 -20.95
N VAL A 212 7.85 5.65 -21.31
CA VAL A 212 8.41 6.82 -22.06
C VAL A 212 9.49 7.50 -21.24
N TYR A 213 9.25 7.71 -19.94
CA TYR A 213 10.22 8.33 -19.07
C TYR A 213 11.52 7.51 -18.92
N ILE A 214 11.39 6.20 -18.70
CA ILE A 214 12.55 5.30 -18.59
C ILE A 214 13.35 5.32 -19.89
N ARG A 215 12.70 5.25 -21.05
CA ARG A 215 13.38 5.28 -22.36
C ARG A 215 14.11 6.59 -22.62
N LYS A 216 13.53 7.74 -22.20
CA LYS A 216 14.12 9.06 -22.47
C LYS A 216 15.18 9.46 -21.44
N HIS A 217 14.97 9.15 -20.16
CA HIS A 217 15.75 9.73 -19.07
C HIS A 217 16.52 8.72 -18.20
N LEU A 218 16.17 7.43 -18.24
CA LEU A 218 16.75 6.40 -17.40
C LEU A 218 17.25 5.19 -18.23
N GLN A 219 18.00 5.48 -19.30
CA GLN A 219 18.58 4.45 -20.17
C GLN A 219 19.43 3.42 -19.41
N VAL A 220 19.95 3.80 -18.23
CA VAL A 220 20.68 2.89 -17.34
C VAL A 220 19.85 1.68 -16.87
N LEU A 221 18.51 1.75 -16.95
CA LEU A 221 17.59 0.64 -16.62
C LEU A 221 17.30 -0.28 -17.81
N ILE A 222 17.67 0.10 -19.02
CA ILE A 222 17.30 -0.64 -20.24
C ILE A 222 18.26 -1.81 -20.45
N PRO A 223 17.77 -3.08 -20.40
CA PRO A 223 18.61 -4.24 -20.61
C PRO A 223 19.15 -4.32 -22.04
N THR A 224 20.43 -4.65 -22.19
CA THR A 224 21.12 -4.79 -23.48
C THR A 224 21.75 -6.18 -23.61
N GLY A 225 21.85 -6.69 -24.83
CA GLY A 225 22.58 -7.92 -25.14
C GLY A 225 22.28 -9.09 -24.20
N SER A 226 23.31 -9.62 -23.56
CA SER A 226 23.24 -10.78 -22.63
C SER A 226 22.46 -10.50 -21.34
N GLU A 227 22.25 -9.23 -20.95
CA GLU A 227 21.49 -8.86 -19.76
C GLU A 227 20.00 -9.25 -19.87
N ARG A 228 19.53 -9.45 -21.12
CA ARG A 228 18.17 -9.93 -21.39
C ARG A 228 18.01 -11.43 -21.15
N ALA A 229 19.08 -12.18 -20.91
CA ALA A 229 18.97 -13.62 -20.70
C ALA A 229 18.16 -13.96 -19.44
N TYR A 230 17.40 -15.05 -19.53
CA TYR A 230 16.74 -15.62 -18.36
C TYR A 230 17.78 -16.23 -17.41
N GLN A 231 17.64 -15.94 -16.12
CA GLN A 231 18.57 -16.43 -15.10
C GLN A 231 17.80 -16.94 -13.88
N ASP A 232 17.76 -18.25 -13.67
CA ASP A 232 17.04 -18.91 -12.58
C ASP A 232 17.35 -18.31 -11.19
N LYS A 233 18.64 -18.09 -10.91
CA LYS A 233 19.07 -17.51 -9.63
C LYS A 233 18.51 -16.10 -9.38
N MET A 234 18.39 -15.29 -10.44
CA MET A 234 17.81 -13.94 -10.34
C MET A 234 16.30 -14.01 -10.17
N VAL A 235 15.63 -14.86 -10.93
CA VAL A 235 14.19 -15.11 -10.81
C VAL A 235 13.85 -15.61 -9.41
N GLY A 236 14.58 -16.60 -8.90
CA GLY A 236 14.40 -17.10 -7.53
C GLY A 236 14.57 -16.00 -6.48
N ARG A 237 15.55 -15.10 -6.65
CA ARG A 237 15.76 -13.98 -5.74
C ARG A 237 14.63 -12.93 -5.83
N LEU A 238 14.12 -12.66 -7.03
CA LEU A 238 12.96 -11.78 -7.23
C LEU A 238 11.70 -12.35 -6.57
N LEU A 239 11.40 -13.63 -6.82
CA LEU A 239 10.25 -14.31 -6.21
C LEU A 239 10.35 -14.33 -4.68
N ASN A 240 11.54 -14.61 -4.14
CA ASN A 240 11.78 -14.60 -2.70
C ASN A 240 11.70 -13.19 -2.06
N ALA A 241 11.86 -12.14 -2.84
CA ALA A 241 11.63 -10.78 -2.39
C ALA A 241 10.16 -10.35 -2.56
N GLY A 242 9.56 -10.61 -3.73
CA GLY A 242 8.25 -10.10 -4.11
C GLY A 242 7.09 -10.88 -3.53
N ILE A 243 7.09 -12.22 -3.62
CA ILE A 243 5.95 -13.01 -3.15
C ILE A 243 5.68 -12.83 -1.65
N PRO A 244 6.67 -12.87 -0.75
CA PRO A 244 6.42 -12.62 0.67
C PRO A 244 5.88 -11.21 0.94
N MET A 245 6.33 -10.20 0.21
CA MET A 245 5.80 -8.83 0.36
C MET A 245 4.35 -8.71 -0.12
N GLY A 246 4.01 -9.37 -1.24
CA GLY A 246 2.62 -9.44 -1.69
C GLY A 246 1.72 -10.14 -0.69
N LEU A 247 2.14 -11.31 -0.21
CA LEU A 247 1.41 -12.09 0.80
C LEU A 247 1.25 -11.34 2.13
N GLN A 248 2.24 -10.56 2.54
CA GLN A 248 2.15 -9.75 3.75
C GLN A 248 0.95 -8.82 3.73
N PHE A 249 0.70 -8.09 2.61
CA PHE A 249 -0.46 -7.21 2.49
C PHE A 249 -1.77 -7.98 2.58
N SER A 250 -1.88 -9.13 1.92
CA SER A 250 -3.07 -9.98 1.97
C SER A 250 -3.32 -10.55 3.38
N ILE A 251 -2.27 -11.02 4.06
CA ILE A 251 -2.35 -11.57 5.42
C ILE A 251 -2.78 -10.49 6.42
N THR A 252 -2.18 -9.30 6.36
CA THR A 252 -2.59 -8.17 7.20
C THR A 252 -4.05 -7.78 6.94
N GLY A 253 -4.48 -7.82 5.67
CA GLY A 253 -5.87 -7.57 5.26
C GLY A 253 -6.86 -8.55 5.86
N ILE A 254 -6.53 -9.84 5.94
CA ILE A 254 -7.38 -10.86 6.60
C ILE A 254 -7.58 -10.49 8.08
N GLY A 255 -6.53 -10.07 8.78
CA GLY A 255 -6.63 -9.62 10.18
C GLY A 255 -7.58 -8.43 10.36
N ILE A 256 -7.54 -7.46 9.42
CA ILE A 256 -8.44 -6.30 9.43
C ILE A 256 -9.90 -6.74 9.21
N ILE A 257 -10.14 -7.65 8.27
CA ILE A 257 -11.49 -8.19 8.00
C ILE A 257 -12.05 -8.91 9.24
N MET A 258 -11.23 -9.67 9.95
CA MET A 258 -11.65 -10.35 11.18
C MET A 258 -12.05 -9.35 12.28
N LEU A 259 -11.27 -8.29 12.47
CA LEU A 259 -11.59 -7.24 13.43
C LEU A 259 -12.87 -6.48 13.05
N GLN A 260 -13.04 -6.19 11.76
CA GLN A 260 -14.25 -5.55 11.24
C GLN A 260 -15.48 -6.45 11.43
N SER A 261 -15.36 -7.76 11.19
CA SER A 261 -16.45 -8.71 11.42
C SER A 261 -16.87 -8.76 12.88
N ALA A 262 -15.91 -8.76 13.81
CA ALA A 262 -16.21 -8.70 15.24
C ALA A 262 -16.89 -7.36 15.63
N ASN A 263 -16.44 -6.24 15.03
CA ASN A 263 -17.09 -4.95 15.23
C ASN A 263 -18.53 -4.91 14.70
N ASN A 264 -18.78 -5.51 13.53
CA ASN A 264 -20.10 -5.54 12.92
C ASN A 264 -21.12 -6.26 13.81
N ALA A 265 -20.71 -7.26 14.57
CA ALA A 265 -21.56 -7.97 15.53
C ALA A 265 -22.01 -7.11 16.72
N LEU A 266 -21.36 -5.98 16.98
CA LEU A 266 -21.71 -5.08 18.08
C LEU A 266 -22.90 -4.13 17.76
N GLY A 267 -23.24 -3.98 16.48
CA GLY A 267 -24.38 -3.17 16.04
C GLY A 267 -24.00 -1.93 15.22
N THR A 268 -25.02 -1.28 14.64
CA THR A 268 -24.87 -0.25 13.61
C THR A 268 -24.11 1.00 14.05
N VAL A 269 -24.29 1.41 15.32
CA VAL A 269 -23.57 2.57 15.89
C VAL A 269 -22.06 2.36 15.85
N TYR A 270 -21.61 1.17 16.25
CA TYR A 270 -20.19 0.83 16.27
C TYR A 270 -19.63 0.61 14.87
N VAL A 271 -20.44 0.07 13.95
CA VAL A 271 -20.06 -0.04 12.53
C VAL A 271 -19.82 1.34 11.91
N ALA A 272 -20.72 2.29 12.16
CA ALA A 272 -20.60 3.65 11.68
C ALA A 272 -19.38 4.36 12.29
N ALA A 273 -19.19 4.24 13.62
CA ALA A 273 -18.05 4.80 14.33
C ALA A 273 -16.71 4.26 13.80
N PHE A 274 -16.59 2.95 13.65
CA PHE A 274 -15.38 2.31 13.11
C PHE A 274 -15.10 2.74 11.68
N THR A 275 -16.12 2.79 10.83
CA THR A 275 -15.96 3.20 9.41
C THR A 275 -15.48 4.62 9.28
N ALA A 276 -16.07 5.57 10.04
CA ALA A 276 -15.65 6.96 10.06
C ALA A 276 -14.19 7.09 10.55
N SER A 277 -13.87 6.42 11.66
CA SER A 277 -12.52 6.42 12.23
C SER A 277 -11.48 5.86 11.27
N MET A 278 -11.77 4.77 10.57
CA MET A 278 -10.82 4.15 9.63
C MET A 278 -10.47 5.09 8.47
N ARG A 279 -11.43 5.83 7.93
CA ARG A 279 -11.16 6.83 6.87
C ARG A 279 -10.16 7.90 7.33
N VAL A 280 -10.40 8.47 8.50
CA VAL A 280 -9.51 9.49 9.07
C VAL A 280 -8.17 8.89 9.47
N LYS A 281 -8.16 7.71 10.10
CA LYS A 281 -6.93 7.00 10.47
C LYS A 281 -6.01 6.80 9.25
N TYR A 282 -6.52 6.36 8.12
CA TYR A 282 -5.71 6.13 6.92
C TYR A 282 -5.02 7.41 6.41
N LEU A 283 -5.63 8.58 6.55
CA LEU A 283 -5.01 9.85 6.17
C LEU A 283 -3.79 10.18 7.06
N PHE A 284 -3.85 9.85 8.34
CA PHE A 284 -2.72 10.07 9.25
C PHE A 284 -1.66 8.95 9.16
N THR A 285 -2.08 7.70 9.05
CA THR A 285 -1.14 6.57 9.03
C THR A 285 -0.39 6.42 7.71
N CYS A 286 -0.87 7.01 6.61
CA CYS A 286 -0.16 6.96 5.32
C CYS A 286 1.25 7.55 5.39
N VAL A 287 1.51 8.50 6.30
CA VAL A 287 2.85 9.08 6.50
C VAL A 287 3.82 8.02 6.99
N PHE A 288 3.40 7.17 7.96
CA PHE A 288 4.21 6.07 8.49
C PHE A 288 4.56 5.06 7.39
N GLU A 289 3.57 4.64 6.61
CA GLU A 289 3.76 3.69 5.52
C GLU A 289 4.73 4.23 4.45
N ASN A 290 4.57 5.47 4.03
CA ASN A 290 5.39 6.05 2.98
C ASN A 290 6.83 6.36 3.44
N ILE A 291 7.06 6.67 4.71
CA ILE A 291 8.41 6.72 5.29
C ILE A 291 9.01 5.31 5.33
N GLY A 292 8.21 4.28 5.64
CA GLY A 292 8.61 2.88 5.52
C GLY A 292 9.10 2.55 4.11
N VAL A 293 8.32 2.88 3.07
CA VAL A 293 8.72 2.67 1.66
C VAL A 293 10.04 3.40 1.34
N ALA A 294 10.24 4.61 1.85
CA ALA A 294 11.50 5.33 1.71
C ALA A 294 12.66 4.57 2.37
N MET A 295 12.41 3.96 3.55
CA MET A 295 13.41 3.14 4.25
C MET A 295 13.77 1.88 3.48
N ALA A 296 12.82 1.23 2.79
CA ALA A 296 13.13 0.06 1.95
C ALA A 296 14.13 0.41 0.83
N THR A 297 13.90 1.52 0.12
CA THR A 297 14.82 2.00 -0.92
C THR A 297 16.15 2.44 -0.33
N TYR A 298 16.12 3.20 0.77
CA TYR A 298 17.32 3.68 1.45
C TYR A 298 18.21 2.52 1.94
N CYS A 299 17.62 1.54 2.62
CA CYS A 299 18.34 0.37 3.10
C CYS A 299 18.84 -0.50 1.94
N GLY A 300 18.03 -0.69 0.90
CA GLY A 300 18.41 -1.44 -0.29
C GLY A 300 19.67 -0.89 -0.95
N GLN A 301 19.69 0.43 -1.23
CA GLN A 301 20.85 1.07 -1.82
C GLN A 301 22.09 1.02 -0.90
N ASN A 302 21.91 1.24 0.42
CA ASN A 302 23.03 1.24 1.37
C ASN A 302 23.57 -0.18 1.64
N VAL A 303 22.74 -1.23 1.58
CA VAL A 303 23.21 -2.63 1.58
C VAL A 303 24.05 -2.91 0.33
N GLY A 304 23.54 -2.53 -0.84
CA GLY A 304 24.29 -2.69 -2.09
C GLY A 304 25.63 -2.00 -2.08
N ALA A 305 25.70 -0.78 -1.52
CA ALA A 305 26.94 -0.02 -1.36
C ALA A 305 27.81 -0.46 -0.19
N TRP A 306 27.42 -1.49 0.56
CA TRP A 306 28.10 -1.97 1.78
C TRP A 306 28.25 -0.89 2.87
N LYS A 307 27.38 0.11 2.90
CA LYS A 307 27.40 1.20 3.89
C LYS A 307 26.48 0.86 5.08
N LEU A 308 26.74 -0.26 5.78
CA LEU A 308 25.86 -0.78 6.82
C LEU A 308 25.63 0.21 7.97
N GLN A 309 26.66 0.99 8.35
CA GLN A 309 26.52 2.00 9.41
C GLN A 309 25.50 3.10 9.03
N ARG A 310 25.34 3.39 7.73
CA ARG A 310 24.33 4.35 7.27
C ARG A 310 22.91 3.81 7.46
N ILE A 311 22.70 2.50 7.43
CA ILE A 311 21.39 1.90 7.72
C ILE A 311 20.95 2.25 9.14
N ILE A 312 21.84 2.08 10.13
CA ILE A 312 21.53 2.46 11.53
C ILE A 312 21.25 3.96 11.66
N THR A 313 22.07 4.80 11.00
CA THR A 313 21.85 6.25 11.00
C THR A 313 20.52 6.63 10.33
N GLY A 314 20.16 5.94 9.25
CA GLY A 314 18.88 6.11 8.56
C GLY A 314 17.70 5.70 9.44
N VAL A 315 17.77 4.55 10.09
CA VAL A 315 16.73 4.08 11.03
C VAL A 315 16.55 5.07 12.18
N ARG A 316 17.65 5.55 12.80
CA ARG A 316 17.57 6.60 13.83
C ARG A 316 16.92 7.88 13.32
N SER A 317 17.31 8.33 12.11
CA SER A 317 16.70 9.50 11.48
C SER A 317 15.20 9.30 11.22
N ALA A 318 14.80 8.13 10.71
CA ALA A 318 13.40 7.80 10.47
C ALA A 318 12.59 7.77 11.78
N ILE A 319 13.12 7.20 12.85
CA ILE A 319 12.49 7.21 14.18
C ILE A 319 12.29 8.64 14.68
N LEU A 320 13.29 9.53 14.55
CA LEU A 320 13.14 10.93 14.95
C LEU A 320 12.08 11.66 14.13
N ILE A 321 12.01 11.42 12.82
CA ILE A 321 10.96 11.99 11.95
C ILE A 321 9.59 11.52 12.40
N MET A 322 9.45 10.21 12.68
CA MET A 322 8.20 9.62 13.14
C MET A 322 7.74 10.13 14.50
N LEU A 323 8.68 10.31 15.43
CA LEU A 323 8.38 10.90 16.75
C LEU A 323 7.94 12.36 16.61
N ALA A 324 8.58 13.15 15.74
CA ALA A 324 8.15 14.51 15.46
C ALA A 324 6.75 14.53 14.83
N TYR A 325 6.46 13.62 13.91
CA TYR A 325 5.14 13.49 13.31
C TYR A 325 4.09 13.01 14.34
N PHE A 326 4.45 12.09 15.24
CA PHE A 326 3.58 11.67 16.34
C PHE A 326 3.18 12.85 17.24
N VAL A 327 4.14 13.70 17.62
CA VAL A 327 3.82 14.90 18.40
C VAL A 327 2.84 15.81 17.64
N PHE A 328 3.05 16.00 16.34
CA PHE A 328 2.13 16.74 15.48
C PHE A 328 0.72 16.12 15.47
N THR A 329 0.60 14.81 15.29
CA THR A 329 -0.71 14.13 15.30
C THR A 329 -1.38 14.17 16.68
N MET A 330 -0.59 14.09 17.76
CA MET A 330 -1.11 14.23 19.14
C MET A 330 -1.74 15.60 19.37
N LEU A 331 -1.10 16.67 18.88
CA LEU A 331 -1.59 18.05 19.02
C LEU A 331 -2.86 18.31 18.19
N ILE A 332 -3.13 17.51 17.16
CA ILE A 332 -4.31 17.65 16.31
C ILE A 332 -5.40 16.66 16.72
N ILE A 333 -5.10 15.37 16.78
CA ILE A 333 -6.13 14.34 16.98
C ILE A 333 -6.68 14.38 18.40
N TYR A 334 -5.81 14.57 19.41
CA TYR A 334 -6.27 14.49 20.79
C TYR A 334 -7.32 15.56 21.16
N PRO A 335 -7.11 16.86 20.85
CA PRO A 335 -8.11 17.89 21.14
C PRO A 335 -9.27 17.91 20.13
N PHE A 336 -9.03 17.64 18.84
CA PHE A 336 -10.02 17.85 17.77
C PHE A 336 -10.65 16.55 17.23
N ALA A 337 -10.52 15.41 17.93
CA ALA A 337 -11.06 14.15 17.44
C ALA A 337 -12.58 14.19 17.25
N ASP A 338 -13.32 14.81 18.16
CA ASP A 338 -14.78 14.91 18.08
C ASP A 338 -15.20 15.74 16.86
N GLU A 339 -14.61 16.91 16.66
CA GLU A 339 -14.88 17.79 15.52
C GLU A 339 -14.52 17.13 14.19
N MET A 340 -13.42 16.40 14.16
CA MET A 340 -13.03 15.64 12.98
C MET A 340 -14.02 14.54 12.64
N MET A 341 -14.57 13.85 13.65
CA MET A 341 -15.56 12.79 13.42
C MET A 341 -16.92 13.37 13.03
N MET A 342 -17.31 14.53 13.57
CA MET A 342 -18.54 15.24 13.16
C MET A 342 -18.60 15.54 11.66
N ALA A 343 -17.45 15.74 11.00
CA ALA A 343 -17.39 15.96 9.56
C ALA A 343 -17.78 14.72 8.73
N PHE A 344 -17.79 13.52 9.33
CA PHE A 344 -18.08 12.25 8.68
C PHE A 344 -19.37 11.58 9.14
N VAL A 345 -20.07 12.17 10.11
CA VAL A 345 -21.31 11.62 10.68
C VAL A 345 -22.47 12.56 10.36
N ASP A 346 -23.58 12.00 9.91
CA ASP A 346 -24.79 12.78 9.68
C ASP A 346 -25.41 13.20 11.03
N ASN A 347 -25.44 14.50 11.27
CA ASN A 347 -25.93 15.10 12.50
C ASN A 347 -27.47 14.99 12.69
N SER A 348 -28.20 14.50 11.68
CA SER A 348 -29.66 14.37 11.71
C SER A 348 -30.15 13.14 12.49
N SER A 349 -29.27 12.18 12.77
CA SER A 349 -29.65 10.92 13.44
C SER A 349 -29.58 11.03 14.97
N ALA A 350 -30.54 10.40 15.68
CA ALA A 350 -30.59 10.35 17.15
C ALA A 350 -29.34 9.68 17.78
N SER A 351 -28.59 8.90 17.02
CA SER A 351 -27.38 8.21 17.47
C SER A 351 -26.08 8.90 17.07
N SER A 352 -26.13 10.09 16.43
CA SER A 352 -24.94 10.80 15.94
C SER A 352 -23.91 11.10 17.04
N THR A 353 -24.34 11.53 18.21
CA THR A 353 -23.47 11.79 19.37
C THR A 353 -22.70 10.53 19.78
N ALA A 354 -23.39 9.40 19.94
CA ALA A 354 -22.76 8.14 20.32
C ALA A 354 -21.77 7.65 19.23
N ILE A 355 -22.06 7.86 17.95
CA ILE A 355 -21.15 7.51 16.85
C ILE A 355 -19.88 8.36 16.92
N VAL A 356 -20.03 9.69 17.12
CA VAL A 356 -18.90 10.62 17.22
C VAL A 356 -18.01 10.29 18.42
N GLU A 357 -18.60 10.09 19.61
CA GLU A 357 -17.86 9.74 20.83
C GLU A 357 -17.04 8.45 20.67
N ASN A 358 -17.66 7.38 20.13
CA ASN A 358 -16.97 6.12 19.90
C ASN A 358 -15.88 6.27 18.83
N ALA A 359 -16.14 6.99 17.75
CA ALA A 359 -15.16 7.23 16.70
C ALA A 359 -13.97 8.07 17.20
N ALA A 360 -14.21 9.10 17.99
CA ALA A 360 -13.17 9.92 18.61
C ALA A 360 -12.35 9.12 19.64
N MET A 361 -13.00 8.27 20.43
CA MET A 361 -12.30 7.34 21.34
C MET A 361 -11.36 6.41 20.57
N PHE A 362 -11.83 5.82 19.48
CA PHE A 362 -10.99 4.98 18.61
C PHE A 362 -9.76 5.74 18.11
N MET A 363 -9.94 6.96 17.61
CA MET A 363 -8.87 7.78 17.09
C MET A 363 -7.85 8.19 18.15
N ARG A 364 -8.30 8.55 19.35
CA ARG A 364 -7.41 8.90 20.47
C ARG A 364 -6.57 7.70 20.91
N ILE A 365 -7.18 6.51 21.03
CA ILE A 365 -6.48 5.28 21.39
C ILE A 365 -5.46 4.91 20.30
N ALA A 366 -5.89 4.88 19.04
CA ALA A 366 -4.99 4.55 17.92
C ALA A 366 -3.80 5.52 17.85
N ASN A 367 -4.05 6.83 17.98
CA ASN A 367 -3.00 7.85 17.94
C ASN A 367 -1.96 7.67 19.05
N TYR A 368 -2.38 7.27 20.26
CA TYR A 368 -1.46 7.02 21.36
C TYR A 368 -0.41 5.92 21.02
N PHE A 369 -0.79 4.96 20.17
CA PHE A 369 0.09 3.87 19.72
C PHE A 369 0.81 4.16 18.39
N TYR A 370 0.70 5.35 17.81
CA TYR A 370 1.42 5.69 16.58
C TYR A 370 2.95 5.56 16.66
N PRO A 371 3.63 5.80 17.80
CA PRO A 371 5.06 5.49 17.90
C PRO A 371 5.38 4.02 17.65
N VAL A 372 4.51 3.10 18.07
CA VAL A 372 4.64 1.66 17.84
C VAL A 372 4.45 1.36 16.35
N LEU A 373 3.39 1.90 15.72
CA LEU A 373 3.19 1.80 14.27
C LEU A 373 4.38 2.35 13.48
N GLY A 374 4.93 3.49 13.91
CA GLY A 374 6.10 4.09 13.28
C GLY A 374 7.33 3.19 13.35
N LEU A 375 7.59 2.59 14.51
CA LEU A 375 8.69 1.64 14.69
C LEU A 375 8.50 0.39 13.82
N LEU A 376 7.29 -0.16 13.83
CA LEU A 376 6.88 -1.31 13.00
C LEU A 376 7.19 -1.07 11.52
N THR A 377 6.70 0.06 10.96
CA THR A 377 6.89 0.36 9.54
C THR A 377 8.37 0.56 9.21
N ILE A 378 9.12 1.30 10.02
CA ILE A 378 10.56 1.53 9.81
C ILE A 378 11.32 0.20 9.81
N LEU A 379 11.12 -0.65 10.81
CA LEU A 379 11.86 -1.92 10.93
C LEU A 379 11.47 -2.90 9.83
N ARG A 380 10.18 -3.04 9.57
CA ARG A 380 9.64 -3.92 8.52
C ARG A 380 10.24 -3.60 7.16
N TYR A 381 10.11 -2.37 6.72
CA TYR A 381 10.61 -1.95 5.42
C TYR A 381 12.14 -1.90 5.34
N SER A 382 12.82 -1.64 6.46
CA SER A 382 14.29 -1.76 6.52
C SER A 382 14.75 -3.20 6.33
N ILE A 383 14.09 -4.17 6.97
CA ILE A 383 14.37 -5.61 6.81
C ILE A 383 14.10 -6.04 5.36
N GLN A 384 13.02 -5.57 4.75
CA GLN A 384 12.72 -5.80 3.33
C GLN A 384 13.84 -5.24 2.44
N GLY A 385 14.22 -3.98 2.62
CA GLY A 385 15.30 -3.34 1.86
C GLY A 385 16.65 -4.06 2.00
N MET A 386 16.91 -4.65 3.17
CA MET A 386 18.08 -5.51 3.39
C MET A 386 17.98 -6.89 2.68
N GLY A 387 16.84 -7.22 2.04
CA GLY A 387 16.65 -8.44 1.26
C GLY A 387 16.08 -9.63 2.03
N TYR A 388 15.50 -9.42 3.21
CA TYR A 388 14.93 -10.45 4.07
C TYR A 388 13.39 -10.37 4.14
N SER A 389 12.73 -10.32 2.99
CA SER A 389 11.27 -10.13 2.88
C SER A 389 10.45 -11.21 3.59
N ASN A 390 10.96 -12.43 3.70
CA ASN A 390 10.31 -13.52 4.46
C ASN A 390 10.14 -13.18 5.94
N LEU A 391 11.14 -12.57 6.57
CA LEU A 391 11.02 -12.13 7.96
C LEU A 391 10.01 -11.00 8.10
N SER A 392 9.96 -10.10 7.14
CA SER A 392 8.95 -9.05 7.10
C SER A 392 7.53 -9.61 6.95
N MET A 393 7.33 -10.63 6.10
CA MET A 393 6.04 -11.30 5.95
C MET A 393 5.57 -11.92 7.28
N LEU A 394 6.46 -12.53 8.04
CA LEU A 394 6.12 -13.10 9.36
C LEU A 394 5.59 -12.04 10.34
N SER A 395 6.03 -10.79 10.26
CA SER A 395 5.43 -9.73 11.07
C SER A 395 3.95 -9.48 10.73
N GLY A 396 3.56 -9.62 9.45
CA GLY A 396 2.16 -9.58 9.04
C GLY A 396 1.34 -10.74 9.60
N VAL A 397 1.95 -11.93 9.71
CA VAL A 397 1.31 -13.09 10.37
C VAL A 397 1.08 -12.81 11.85
N MET A 398 2.06 -12.21 12.55
CA MET A 398 1.92 -11.81 13.96
C MET A 398 0.79 -10.80 14.16
N GLU A 399 0.68 -9.80 13.26
CA GLU A 399 -0.44 -8.86 13.29
C GLU A 399 -1.79 -9.55 13.07
N MET A 400 -1.88 -10.47 12.11
CA MET A 400 -3.10 -11.21 11.84
C MET A 400 -3.52 -12.04 13.06
N ILE A 401 -2.59 -12.81 13.65
CA ILE A 401 -2.86 -13.62 14.84
C ILE A 401 -3.33 -12.74 15.99
N ALA A 402 -2.68 -11.61 16.21
CA ALA A 402 -3.04 -10.67 17.26
C ALA A 402 -4.45 -10.09 17.06
N ARG A 403 -4.80 -9.64 15.84
CA ARG A 403 -6.15 -9.15 15.52
C ARG A 403 -7.20 -10.24 15.66
N CYS A 404 -6.92 -11.47 15.23
CA CYS A 404 -7.82 -12.61 15.44
C CYS A 404 -8.03 -12.87 16.94
N GLY A 405 -6.96 -12.86 17.75
CA GLY A 405 -7.05 -13.02 19.19
C GLY A 405 -7.89 -11.94 19.86
N VAL A 406 -7.65 -10.67 19.49
CA VAL A 406 -8.47 -9.55 19.99
C VAL A 406 -9.93 -9.72 19.59
N SER A 407 -10.20 -10.07 18.34
CA SER A 407 -11.56 -10.25 17.82
C SER A 407 -12.33 -11.37 18.52
N LEU A 408 -11.66 -12.49 18.84
CA LEU A 408 -12.29 -13.67 19.42
C LEU A 408 -12.43 -13.58 20.94
N TRP A 409 -11.50 -12.95 21.64
CA TRP A 409 -11.45 -12.98 23.12
C TRP A 409 -11.66 -11.61 23.76
N ILE A 410 -11.10 -10.54 23.21
CA ILE A 410 -11.13 -9.22 23.84
C ILE A 410 -12.42 -8.46 23.47
N VAL A 411 -12.81 -8.48 22.19
CA VAL A 411 -14.04 -7.81 21.74
C VAL A 411 -15.28 -8.34 22.44
N PRO A 412 -15.52 -9.66 22.66
CA PRO A 412 -16.67 -10.15 23.40
C PRO A 412 -16.71 -9.67 24.87
N MET A 413 -15.56 -9.41 25.49
CA MET A 413 -15.45 -8.98 26.88
C MET A 413 -15.57 -7.48 27.05
N PHE A 414 -14.99 -6.69 26.14
CA PHE A 414 -14.87 -5.24 26.27
C PHE A 414 -15.61 -4.46 25.18
N HIS A 415 -16.39 -5.17 24.33
CA HIS A 415 -17.17 -4.57 23.25
C HIS A 415 -16.31 -3.66 22.34
N PHE A 416 -16.78 -2.43 22.05
CA PHE A 416 -16.09 -1.51 21.14
C PHE A 416 -14.71 -1.08 21.64
N LEU A 417 -14.50 -1.02 22.96
CA LEU A 417 -13.17 -0.75 23.51
C LEU A 417 -12.17 -1.84 23.07
N GLY A 418 -12.59 -3.11 23.01
CA GLY A 418 -11.78 -4.20 22.47
C GLY A 418 -11.40 -3.96 21.01
N VAL A 419 -12.34 -3.46 20.19
CA VAL A 419 -12.06 -3.11 18.78
C VAL A 419 -11.00 -2.00 18.69
N CYS A 420 -11.07 -0.99 19.56
CA CYS A 420 -10.08 0.11 19.60
C CYS A 420 -8.66 -0.38 19.85
N TYR A 421 -8.48 -1.47 20.60
CA TYR A 421 -7.18 -2.07 20.86
C TYR A 421 -6.73 -3.11 19.81
N GLY A 422 -7.56 -3.42 18.82
CA GLY A 422 -7.23 -4.39 17.77
C GLY A 422 -5.94 -4.09 17.01
N ASP A 423 -5.81 -2.86 16.53
CA ASP A 423 -4.60 -2.40 15.83
C ASP A 423 -3.40 -2.19 16.79
N PRO A 424 -3.54 -1.52 17.95
CA PRO A 424 -2.47 -1.38 18.93
C PRO A 424 -1.82 -2.71 19.33
N VAL A 425 -2.60 -3.72 19.67
CA VAL A 425 -2.09 -5.05 20.06
C VAL A 425 -1.38 -5.73 18.88
N ALA A 426 -1.92 -5.58 17.66
CA ALA A 426 -1.27 -6.10 16.45
C ALA A 426 0.10 -5.44 16.21
N TRP A 427 0.20 -4.13 16.34
CA TRP A 427 1.44 -3.40 16.15
C TRP A 427 2.49 -3.77 17.19
N VAL A 428 2.12 -3.87 18.47
CA VAL A 428 3.01 -4.31 19.55
C VAL A 428 3.51 -5.73 19.28
N SER A 429 2.62 -6.66 18.89
CA SER A 429 3.01 -8.05 18.61
C SER A 429 4.00 -8.16 17.45
N ALA A 430 3.82 -7.35 16.40
CA ALA A 430 4.72 -7.29 15.26
C ALA A 430 6.09 -6.70 15.66
N ASP A 431 6.14 -5.65 16.48
CA ASP A 431 7.39 -5.05 16.94
C ASP A 431 8.21 -5.98 17.84
N LEU A 432 7.55 -6.75 18.70
CA LEU A 432 8.21 -7.78 19.50
C LEU A 432 8.96 -8.80 18.63
N PHE A 433 8.49 -9.06 17.44
CA PHE A 433 9.17 -9.90 16.45
C PHE A 433 10.19 -9.10 15.61
N LEU A 434 9.85 -7.91 15.15
CA LEU A 434 10.68 -7.14 14.22
C LEU A 434 11.97 -6.61 14.85
N ILE A 435 11.95 -6.24 16.14
CA ILE A 435 13.16 -5.74 16.83
C ILE A 435 14.27 -6.80 16.82
N PRO A 436 14.07 -8.03 17.34
CA PRO A 436 15.10 -9.06 17.28
C PRO A 436 15.43 -9.47 15.83
N ALA A 437 14.46 -9.50 14.91
CA ALA A 437 14.67 -9.80 13.51
C ALA A 437 15.61 -8.78 12.84
N PHE A 438 15.41 -7.49 13.10
CA PHE A 438 16.28 -6.44 12.56
C PHE A 438 17.71 -6.57 13.09
N ILE A 439 17.88 -6.82 14.40
CA ILE A 439 19.20 -7.02 15.01
C ILE A 439 19.90 -8.24 14.41
N TYR A 440 19.16 -9.34 14.23
CA TYR A 440 19.68 -10.56 13.60
C TYR A 440 20.16 -10.30 12.16
N VAL A 441 19.32 -9.67 11.33
CA VAL A 441 19.64 -9.37 9.92
C VAL A 441 20.85 -8.44 9.84
N TYR A 442 20.88 -7.39 10.64
CA TYR A 442 21.98 -6.43 10.65
C TYR A 442 23.32 -7.11 11.07
N ARG A 443 23.30 -7.93 12.13
CA ARG A 443 24.48 -8.68 12.57
C ARG A 443 24.95 -9.69 11.53
N ARG A 444 24.03 -10.36 10.85
CA ARG A 444 24.33 -11.32 9.79
C ARG A 444 25.01 -10.63 8.60
N LEU A 445 24.49 -9.49 8.15
CA LEU A 445 25.12 -8.71 7.07
C LEU A 445 26.52 -8.24 7.46
N ARG A 446 26.69 -7.80 8.71
CA ARG A 446 28.02 -7.37 9.20
C ARG A 446 29.05 -8.50 9.23
N LYS A 447 28.65 -9.73 9.58
CA LYS A 447 29.55 -10.90 9.58
C LYS A 447 30.01 -11.33 8.19
N HIS A 448 29.22 -11.10 7.15
CA HIS A 448 29.61 -11.40 5.77
C HIS A 448 30.51 -10.32 5.15
N HIS A 449 30.79 -9.27 5.88
CA HIS A 449 31.65 -8.16 5.43
C HIS A 449 33.09 -8.26 6.00
N VAL A 450 33.29 -9.08 7.05
CA VAL A 450 34.59 -9.41 7.62
C VAL A 450 35.07 -10.74 7.05
#